data_b568a0f5d87bb93099e7dfcbd108977a
#
_entry.id   b568a0f5d87bb93099e7dfcbd108977a
#
_cell.length_a   1.000
_cell.length_b   1.000
_cell.length_c   1.000
_cell.angle_alpha   90.00
_cell.angle_beta   90.00
_cell.angle_gamma   90.00
#
_symmetry.space_group_name_H-M   'P 1'
#
loop_
_entity.id
_entity.type
_entity.pdbx_description
1 polymer ?
#
loop_
_entity_poly.entity_id
_entity_poly.type
_entity_poly.pdbx_seq_one_letter_code
_entity_poly.pdbx_strand_id
1 'polypeptide(L)'
;MEGLFFNLSDHHATNSPEGFYKRMILSRMRTYFGSFCHERCNFVHDLRCVIAKFSGRGEPPAMLTTRALEGIYQAGDFGVWHELDGGAIRVRLYKVGTCHLEIHPDVAYRLNMVLAWRNPAAIPARFRKAPAREKVDRPLHHGLVPFDVIAGIGQGLFSPDGLRVFFTSPVSARVAEFLRRHGGRQSDSSWQFDYDFGAALHEMERTGRMPEAAST
;
A
#
# COMPACT_ATOMS: atom_id res chain seq x y z
N MET A 1 8.88 -15.06 4.64
CA MET A 1 9.77 -13.95 4.21
C MET A 1 10.89 -14.39 3.27
N GLU A 2 11.37 -15.62 3.35
CA GLU A 2 12.39 -16.14 2.41
C GLU A 2 11.94 -16.04 0.94
N GLY A 3 10.66 -16.29 0.64
CA GLY A 3 10.11 -16.15 -0.71
C GLY A 3 10.12 -14.72 -1.30
N LEU A 4 10.27 -13.69 -0.48
CA LEU A 4 10.31 -12.30 -0.96
C LEU A 4 11.56 -11.97 -1.79
N PHE A 5 12.64 -12.74 -1.64
CA PHE A 5 13.89 -12.50 -2.37
C PHE A 5 14.00 -13.36 -3.64
N PHE A 6 13.30 -14.49 -3.71
CA PHE A 6 13.40 -15.43 -4.83
C PHE A 6 12.81 -14.92 -6.15
N ASN A 7 11.91 -13.96 -6.11
CA ASN A 7 11.25 -13.40 -7.29
C ASN A 7 11.87 -12.09 -7.80
N LEU A 8 12.93 -11.63 -7.16
CA LEU A 8 13.68 -10.46 -7.64
C LEU A 8 14.59 -10.90 -8.78
N SER A 9 14.53 -10.16 -9.89
CA SER A 9 15.41 -10.41 -11.02
C SER A 9 16.88 -10.18 -10.65
N ASP A 10 17.72 -11.19 -10.79
CA ASP A 10 19.17 -11.12 -10.56
C ASP A 10 19.88 -10.18 -11.53
N HIS A 11 19.20 -9.79 -12.63
CA HIS A 11 19.74 -8.90 -13.64
C HIS A 11 19.82 -7.43 -13.22
N HIS A 12 19.25 -7.06 -12.07
CA HIS A 12 19.29 -5.69 -11.58
C HIS A 12 20.22 -5.58 -10.37
N ALA A 13 21.32 -4.86 -10.52
CA ALA A 13 22.32 -4.63 -9.46
C ALA A 13 21.73 -4.00 -8.17
N THR A 14 20.53 -3.43 -8.25
CA THR A 14 19.81 -2.86 -7.09
C THR A 14 19.03 -3.89 -6.29
N ASN A 15 18.83 -5.09 -6.83
CA ASN A 15 18.16 -6.19 -6.11
C ASN A 15 19.21 -6.94 -5.31
N SER A 16 19.15 -6.84 -3.97
CA SER A 16 20.07 -7.55 -3.08
C SER A 16 19.39 -8.79 -2.49
N PRO A 17 19.93 -9.97 -2.67
CA PRO A 17 19.41 -11.19 -2.03
C PRO A 17 19.70 -11.24 -0.53
N GLU A 18 20.59 -10.38 -0.02
CA GLU A 18 21.08 -10.43 1.36
C GLU A 18 20.24 -9.63 2.35
N GLY A 19 19.27 -8.83 1.88
CA GLY A 19 18.42 -8.00 2.74
C GLY A 19 17.61 -6.98 1.98
N PHE A 20 16.68 -6.33 2.68
CA PHE A 20 15.91 -5.23 2.10
C PHE A 20 16.78 -4.01 1.89
N TYR A 21 16.77 -3.50 0.68
CA TYR A 21 17.47 -2.30 0.29
C TYR A 21 16.47 -1.18 -0.10
N LYS A 22 17.00 0.03 -0.28
CA LYS A 22 16.17 1.19 -0.61
C LYS A 22 15.30 0.95 -1.85
N ARG A 23 15.91 0.40 -2.94
CA ARG A 23 15.24 0.23 -4.24
C ARG A 23 15.29 -1.21 -4.72
N MET A 24 14.16 -1.67 -5.23
CA MET A 24 14.01 -2.93 -5.94
C MET A 24 13.38 -2.68 -7.30
N ILE A 25 13.75 -3.49 -8.29
CA ILE A 25 13.22 -3.40 -9.64
C ILE A 25 12.49 -4.70 -9.96
N LEU A 26 11.22 -4.58 -10.25
CA LEU A 26 10.36 -5.68 -10.69
C LEU A 26 10.13 -5.52 -12.19
N SER A 27 10.57 -6.48 -12.97
CA SER A 27 10.29 -6.56 -14.40
C SER A 27 9.02 -7.35 -14.66
N ARG A 28 8.44 -7.20 -15.85
CA ARG A 28 7.28 -7.98 -16.29
C ARG A 28 6.06 -7.83 -15.39
N MET A 29 5.79 -6.60 -14.93
CA MET A 29 4.59 -6.28 -14.15
C MET A 29 3.31 -6.49 -14.97
N ARG A 30 3.42 -6.50 -16.31
CA ARG A 30 2.29 -6.73 -17.21
C ARG A 30 2.52 -7.96 -18.09
N THR A 31 1.42 -8.66 -18.37
CA THR A 31 1.38 -9.76 -19.31
C THR A 31 1.37 -9.25 -20.75
N TYR A 32 1.58 -10.13 -21.70
CA TYR A 32 1.47 -9.83 -23.14
C TYR A 32 0.08 -9.26 -23.51
N PHE A 33 -0.98 -9.70 -22.82
CA PHE A 33 -2.34 -9.25 -23.05
C PHE A 33 -2.68 -7.91 -22.34
N GLY A 34 -1.72 -7.29 -21.70
CA GLY A 34 -1.87 -5.96 -21.10
C GLY A 34 -2.44 -5.95 -19.68
N SER A 35 -2.82 -7.08 -19.10
CA SER A 35 -3.18 -7.19 -17.68
C SER A 35 -1.95 -7.20 -16.78
N PHE A 36 -2.14 -6.89 -15.49
CA PHE A 36 -1.07 -7.04 -14.51
C PHE A 36 -0.72 -8.52 -14.28
N CYS A 37 0.57 -8.80 -14.14
CA CYS A 37 1.06 -10.13 -13.81
C CYS A 37 0.77 -10.42 -12.32
N HIS A 38 -0.05 -11.42 -12.07
CA HIS A 38 -0.51 -11.79 -10.73
C HIS A 38 0.66 -12.05 -9.76
N GLU A 39 1.67 -12.81 -10.19
CA GLU A 39 2.84 -13.12 -9.37
C GLU A 39 3.61 -11.87 -8.94
N ARG A 40 3.73 -10.88 -9.83
CA ARG A 40 4.43 -9.63 -9.54
C ARG A 40 3.61 -8.73 -8.62
N CYS A 41 2.29 -8.70 -8.79
CA CYS A 41 1.39 -8.02 -7.86
C CYS A 41 1.44 -8.67 -6.48
N ASN A 42 1.50 -10.01 -6.40
CA ASN A 42 1.61 -10.73 -5.14
C ASN A 42 2.90 -10.38 -4.38
N PHE A 43 4.03 -10.18 -5.08
CA PHE A 43 5.26 -9.72 -4.42
C PHE A 43 5.04 -8.37 -3.71
N VAL A 44 4.41 -7.41 -4.37
CA VAL A 44 4.09 -6.11 -3.75
C VAL A 44 3.08 -6.28 -2.62
N HIS A 45 2.12 -7.17 -2.80
CA HIS A 45 1.10 -7.49 -1.79
C HIS A 45 1.71 -8.10 -0.53
N ASP A 46 2.58 -9.11 -0.67
CA ASP A 46 3.28 -9.74 0.47
C ASP A 46 4.09 -8.73 1.28
N LEU A 47 4.76 -7.81 0.59
CA LEU A 47 5.49 -6.73 1.24
C LEU A 47 4.53 -5.80 2.00
N ARG A 48 3.39 -5.43 1.41
CA ARG A 48 2.35 -4.64 2.09
C ARG A 48 1.81 -5.37 3.32
N CYS A 49 1.55 -6.68 3.24
CA CYS A 49 1.12 -7.50 4.38
C CYS A 49 2.11 -7.44 5.54
N VAL A 50 3.39 -7.61 5.25
CA VAL A 50 4.44 -7.54 6.28
C VAL A 50 4.51 -6.14 6.92
N ILE A 51 4.48 -5.09 6.11
CA ILE A 51 4.51 -3.70 6.58
C ILE A 51 3.25 -3.37 7.39
N ALA A 52 2.09 -3.84 6.97
CA ALA A 52 0.83 -3.66 7.68
C ALA A 52 0.86 -4.26 9.09
N LYS A 53 1.49 -5.42 9.26
CA LYS A 53 1.72 -6.03 10.59
C LYS A 53 2.59 -5.14 11.48
N PHE A 54 3.63 -4.50 10.94
CA PHE A 54 4.46 -3.55 11.71
C PHE A 54 3.70 -2.28 12.12
N SER A 55 2.71 -1.88 11.35
CA SER A 55 1.90 -0.68 11.61
C SER A 55 0.57 -0.98 12.34
N GLY A 56 0.30 -2.24 12.67
CA GLY A 56 -0.93 -2.64 13.38
C GLY A 56 -2.23 -2.49 12.57
N ARG A 57 -2.12 -2.45 11.23
CA ARG A 57 -3.28 -2.20 10.34
C ARG A 57 -4.09 -3.44 9.97
N GLY A 58 -3.65 -4.64 10.36
CA GLY A 58 -4.19 -5.90 9.83
C GLY A 58 -3.64 -6.21 8.42
N GLU A 59 -4.14 -7.25 7.79
CA GLU A 59 -3.72 -7.65 6.44
C GLU A 59 -4.56 -6.94 5.37
N PRO A 60 -3.93 -6.33 4.35
CA PRO A 60 -4.65 -5.79 3.21
C PRO A 60 -5.30 -6.93 2.41
N PRO A 61 -6.55 -6.80 1.94
CA PRO A 61 -7.07 -7.68 0.91
C PRO A 61 -6.20 -7.63 -0.36
N ALA A 62 -5.92 -8.78 -0.97
CA ALA A 62 -5.03 -8.86 -2.15
C ALA A 62 -5.48 -7.93 -3.29
N MET A 63 -6.79 -7.82 -3.49
CA MET A 63 -7.41 -6.97 -4.49
C MET A 63 -7.02 -5.49 -4.34
N LEU A 64 -6.81 -4.98 -3.11
CA LEU A 64 -6.44 -3.57 -2.90
C LEU A 64 -5.05 -3.25 -3.47
N THR A 65 -4.13 -4.19 -3.44
CA THR A 65 -2.80 -3.99 -4.05
C THR A 65 -2.90 -3.91 -5.57
N THR A 66 -3.65 -4.84 -6.19
CA THR A 66 -3.86 -4.83 -7.63
C THR A 66 -4.56 -3.56 -8.08
N ARG A 67 -5.65 -3.15 -7.40
CA ARG A 67 -6.36 -1.89 -7.70
C ARG A 67 -5.46 -0.66 -7.60
N ALA A 68 -4.62 -0.58 -6.56
CA ALA A 68 -3.69 0.54 -6.39
C ALA A 68 -2.70 0.63 -7.57
N LEU A 69 -2.13 -0.49 -7.99
CA LEU A 69 -1.20 -0.53 -9.12
C LEU A 69 -1.90 -0.25 -10.46
N GLU A 70 -3.10 -0.79 -10.66
CA GLU A 70 -3.91 -0.53 -11.85
C GLU A 70 -4.34 0.93 -11.93
N GLY A 71 -4.79 1.53 -10.83
CA GLY A 71 -5.15 2.94 -10.77
C GLY A 71 -3.99 3.86 -11.15
N ILE A 72 -2.79 3.60 -10.62
CA ILE A 72 -1.56 4.34 -10.99
C ILE A 72 -1.26 4.17 -12.49
N TYR A 73 -1.42 2.97 -13.02
CA TYR A 73 -1.15 2.71 -14.43
C TYR A 73 -2.18 3.40 -15.34
N GLN A 74 -3.47 3.35 -14.99
CA GLN A 74 -4.56 3.95 -15.76
C GLN A 74 -4.51 5.48 -15.75
N ALA A 75 -4.05 6.09 -14.65
CA ALA A 75 -3.80 7.53 -14.57
C ALA A 75 -2.73 8.00 -15.59
N GLY A 76 -1.89 7.08 -16.08
CA GLY A 76 -0.88 7.40 -17.09
C GLY A 76 0.35 8.11 -16.54
N ASP A 77 0.49 8.21 -15.24
CA ASP A 77 1.59 8.89 -14.54
C ASP A 77 2.88 8.06 -14.54
N PHE A 78 3.32 7.69 -15.74
CA PHE A 78 4.52 6.87 -15.90
C PHE A 78 5.79 7.64 -15.51
N GLY A 79 6.66 6.97 -14.77
CA GLY A 79 7.90 7.58 -14.30
C GLY A 79 7.72 8.48 -13.06
N VAL A 80 6.51 8.63 -12.53
CA VAL A 80 6.21 9.36 -11.29
C VAL A 80 6.18 8.41 -10.09
N TRP A 81 6.63 8.88 -8.93
CA TRP A 81 6.57 8.13 -7.69
C TRP A 81 5.20 8.28 -7.02
N HIS A 82 4.59 7.15 -6.70
CA HIS A 82 3.33 7.08 -5.94
C HIS A 82 3.56 6.40 -4.60
N GLU A 83 3.12 7.04 -3.53
CA GLU A 83 3.22 6.49 -2.19
C GLU A 83 2.13 5.47 -1.91
N LEU A 84 2.52 4.41 -1.21
CA LEU A 84 1.63 3.40 -0.63
C LEU A 84 1.87 3.34 0.88
N ASP A 85 0.82 2.99 1.61
CA ASP A 85 0.87 2.69 3.04
C ASP A 85 1.61 3.77 3.86
N GLY A 86 1.19 5.02 3.68
CA GLY A 86 1.73 6.16 4.42
C GLY A 86 3.20 6.47 4.15
N GLY A 87 3.67 6.20 2.92
CA GLY A 87 5.05 6.41 2.52
C GLY A 87 6.00 5.26 2.91
N ALA A 88 5.48 4.18 3.51
CA ALA A 88 6.28 2.99 3.82
C ALA A 88 6.86 2.35 2.56
N ILE A 89 6.09 2.39 1.47
CA ILE A 89 6.48 1.99 0.13
C ILE A 89 6.20 3.14 -0.82
N ARG A 90 7.01 3.30 -1.87
CA ARG A 90 6.64 4.05 -3.06
C ARG A 90 6.93 3.23 -4.31
N VAL A 91 6.08 3.37 -5.30
CA VAL A 91 6.18 2.67 -6.58
C VAL A 91 6.25 3.66 -7.72
N ARG A 92 6.93 3.27 -8.78
CA ARG A 92 7.02 4.02 -10.02
C ARG A 92 6.88 3.06 -11.19
N LEU A 93 5.79 3.17 -11.92
CA LEU A 93 5.50 2.32 -13.06
C LEU A 93 6.01 2.91 -14.37
N TYR A 94 6.36 2.04 -15.28
CA TYR A 94 6.78 2.38 -16.63
C TYR A 94 5.94 1.66 -17.66
N LYS A 95 5.72 2.29 -18.82
CA LYS A 95 4.94 1.70 -19.94
C LYS A 95 5.45 0.33 -20.38
N VAL A 96 6.76 0.12 -20.31
CA VAL A 96 7.43 -1.14 -20.66
C VAL A 96 7.16 -2.28 -19.68
N GLY A 97 6.30 -2.07 -18.65
CA GLY A 97 5.95 -3.09 -17.67
C GLY A 97 7.02 -3.29 -16.59
N THR A 98 7.85 -2.29 -16.31
CA THR A 98 8.78 -2.29 -15.19
C THR A 98 8.20 -1.48 -14.03
N CYS A 99 8.39 -1.94 -12.80
CA CYS A 99 8.09 -1.21 -11.57
C CYS A 99 9.37 -1.02 -10.77
N HIS A 100 9.68 0.23 -10.46
CA HIS A 100 10.63 0.53 -9.39
C HIS A 100 9.84 0.63 -8.08
N LEU A 101 10.33 -0.07 -7.07
CA LEU A 101 9.76 -0.08 -5.74
C LEU A 101 10.83 0.37 -4.75
N GLU A 102 10.49 1.30 -3.89
CA GLU A 102 11.36 1.74 -2.79
C GLU A 102 10.66 1.56 -1.46
N ILE A 103 11.39 0.99 -0.50
CA ILE A 103 10.96 0.89 0.89
C ILE A 103 11.51 2.09 1.66
N HIS A 104 10.70 2.63 2.57
CA HIS A 104 11.18 3.67 3.49
C HIS A 104 12.38 3.15 4.29
N PRO A 105 13.45 3.93 4.48
CA PRO A 105 14.67 3.47 5.15
C PRO A 105 14.43 2.88 6.54
N ASP A 106 13.56 3.49 7.36
CA ASP A 106 13.22 2.97 8.69
C ASP A 106 12.48 1.63 8.62
N VAL A 107 11.61 1.45 7.61
CA VAL A 107 10.90 0.19 7.40
C VAL A 107 11.87 -0.88 6.93
N ALA A 108 12.74 -0.59 5.97
CA ALA A 108 13.76 -1.52 5.49
C ALA A 108 14.69 -1.98 6.64
N TYR A 109 15.12 -1.04 7.49
CA TYR A 109 15.89 -1.36 8.67
C TYR A 109 15.17 -2.34 9.61
N ARG A 110 13.89 -2.06 9.95
CA ARG A 110 13.08 -2.94 10.81
C ARG A 110 12.89 -4.33 10.20
N LEU A 111 12.62 -4.42 8.90
CA LEU A 111 12.50 -5.69 8.18
C LEU A 111 13.81 -6.50 8.26
N ASN A 112 14.96 -5.85 8.03
CA ASN A 112 16.27 -6.49 8.12
C ASN A 112 16.58 -6.95 9.54
N MET A 113 16.17 -6.19 10.56
CA MET A 113 16.37 -6.60 11.97
C MET A 113 15.56 -7.86 12.31
N VAL A 114 14.33 -8.00 11.82
CA VAL A 114 13.52 -9.22 12.01
C VAL A 114 14.16 -10.42 11.29
N LEU A 115 14.65 -10.21 10.07
CA LEU A 115 15.36 -11.26 9.33
C LEU A 115 16.64 -11.67 10.07
N ALA A 116 17.44 -10.71 10.55
CA ALA A 116 18.67 -10.97 11.30
C ALA A 116 18.40 -11.69 12.63
N TRP A 117 17.27 -11.41 13.28
CA TRP A 117 16.88 -12.12 14.50
C TRP A 117 16.59 -13.61 14.22
N ARG A 118 15.94 -13.91 13.07
CA ARG A 118 15.66 -15.31 12.67
C ARG A 118 16.89 -16.03 12.12
N ASN A 119 17.70 -15.31 11.36
CA ASN A 119 18.87 -15.86 10.65
C ASN A 119 20.08 -14.91 10.84
N PRO A 120 20.74 -14.92 12.00
CA PRO A 120 21.78 -13.93 12.33
C PRO A 120 22.96 -13.89 11.35
N ALA A 121 23.30 -15.04 10.76
CA ALA A 121 24.40 -15.17 9.80
C ALA A 121 24.03 -14.72 8.37
N ALA A 122 22.72 -14.64 8.03
CA ALA A 122 22.27 -14.38 6.68
C ALA A 122 22.24 -12.89 6.32
N ILE A 123 22.13 -11.99 7.32
CA ILE A 123 21.98 -10.56 7.09
C ILE A 123 23.29 -9.83 7.42
N PRO A 124 24.02 -9.30 6.43
CA PRO A 124 25.27 -8.58 6.64
C PRO A 124 25.10 -7.36 7.57
N ALA A 125 26.17 -7.02 8.30
CA ALA A 125 26.17 -5.92 9.27
C ALA A 125 25.73 -4.57 8.67
N ARG A 126 26.00 -4.33 7.36
CA ARG A 126 25.58 -3.11 6.65
C ARG A 126 24.08 -2.90 6.62
N PHE A 127 23.27 -3.99 6.59
CA PHE A 127 21.81 -3.95 6.61
C PHE A 127 21.20 -3.83 8.02
N ARG A 128 22.02 -3.98 9.06
CA ARG A 128 21.61 -3.92 10.47
C ARG A 128 21.89 -2.57 11.13
N LYS A 129 22.31 -1.57 10.35
CA LYS A 129 22.52 -0.19 10.83
C LYS A 129 21.27 0.63 10.62
N ALA A 130 20.85 1.38 11.65
CA ALA A 130 19.79 2.35 11.53
C ALA A 130 20.15 3.41 10.46
N PRO A 131 19.17 3.87 9.66
CA PRO A 131 19.42 4.91 8.67
C PRO A 131 19.81 6.22 9.36
N ALA A 132 20.76 6.96 8.77
CA ALA A 132 21.03 8.33 9.20
C ALA A 132 19.83 9.20 8.86
N ARG A 133 19.39 10.06 9.80
CA ARG A 133 18.21 10.94 9.61
C ARG A 133 18.28 11.81 8.36
N GLU A 134 19.47 12.28 8.01
CA GLU A 134 19.74 13.09 6.82
C GLU A 134 19.49 12.35 5.48
N LYS A 135 19.40 11.01 5.52
CA LYS A 135 19.13 10.17 4.34
C LYS A 135 17.67 9.78 4.17
N VAL A 136 16.81 10.21 5.08
CA VAL A 136 15.36 9.97 5.00
C VAL A 136 14.75 11.13 4.22
N ASP A 137 14.44 10.88 2.97
CA ASP A 137 14.01 11.89 1.99
C ASP A 137 12.48 12.10 1.95
N ARG A 138 11.73 11.43 2.80
CA ARG A 138 10.26 11.50 2.87
C ARG A 138 9.73 11.12 4.24
N PRO A 139 8.54 11.61 4.62
CA PRO A 139 7.92 11.24 5.88
C PRO A 139 7.42 9.79 5.85
N LEU A 140 7.42 9.15 7.02
CA LEU A 140 6.69 7.91 7.28
C LEU A 140 5.49 8.27 8.16
N HIS A 141 4.29 8.13 7.59
CA HIS A 141 3.06 8.45 8.30
C HIS A 141 2.62 7.30 9.20
N HIS A 142 2.10 7.65 10.35
CA HIS A 142 1.56 6.74 11.35
C HIS A 142 0.05 6.98 11.51
N GLY A 143 -0.65 6.11 12.28
CA GLY A 143 -2.09 6.25 12.49
C GLY A 143 -2.92 6.05 11.23
N LEU A 144 -2.44 5.21 10.32
CA LEU A 144 -3.12 4.90 9.08
C LEU A 144 -4.44 4.16 9.31
N VAL A 145 -5.40 4.36 8.41
CA VAL A 145 -6.69 3.66 8.44
C VAL A 145 -6.47 2.15 8.37
N PRO A 146 -7.05 1.38 9.31
CA PRO A 146 -6.93 -0.07 9.31
C PRO A 146 -7.59 -0.70 8.09
N PHE A 147 -7.02 -1.82 7.61
CA PHE A 147 -7.50 -2.46 6.40
C PHE A 147 -8.88 -3.10 6.56
N ASP A 148 -9.26 -3.54 7.76
CA ASP A 148 -10.61 -4.03 8.03
C ASP A 148 -11.68 -2.93 7.87
N VAL A 149 -11.34 -1.68 8.22
CA VAL A 149 -12.21 -0.52 7.99
C VAL A 149 -12.32 -0.21 6.50
N ILE A 150 -11.18 -0.13 5.80
CA ILE A 150 -11.16 0.11 4.34
C ILE A 150 -11.95 -0.97 3.60
N ALA A 151 -11.70 -2.24 3.93
CA ALA A 151 -12.39 -3.37 3.33
C ALA A 151 -13.91 -3.34 3.62
N GLY A 152 -14.29 -2.99 4.85
CA GLY A 152 -15.70 -2.87 5.23
C GLY A 152 -16.42 -1.76 4.47
N ILE A 153 -15.77 -0.62 4.27
CA ILE A 153 -16.30 0.47 3.44
C ILE A 153 -16.40 0.04 1.98
N GLY A 154 -15.39 -0.65 1.46
CA GLY A 154 -15.31 -1.12 0.08
C GLY A 154 -16.36 -2.19 -0.30
N GLN A 155 -17.12 -2.72 0.68
CA GLN A 155 -18.29 -3.57 0.43
C GLN A 155 -19.55 -2.77 0.05
N GLY A 156 -19.52 -1.46 0.25
CA GLY A 156 -20.62 -0.58 -0.12
C GLY A 156 -20.70 -0.30 -1.61
N LEU A 157 -21.91 0.03 -2.06
CA LEU A 157 -22.18 0.50 -3.42
C LEU A 157 -22.19 2.03 -3.39
N PHE A 158 -21.33 2.64 -4.17
CA PHE A 158 -21.21 4.09 -4.25
C PHE A 158 -22.16 4.66 -5.30
N SER A 159 -22.76 5.83 -5.00
CA SER A 159 -23.44 6.62 -6.02
C SER A 159 -22.42 7.13 -7.07
N PRO A 160 -22.88 7.47 -8.30
CA PRO A 160 -21.99 7.94 -9.36
C PRO A 160 -21.20 9.21 -9.02
N ASP A 161 -21.74 10.05 -8.14
CA ASP A 161 -21.10 11.28 -7.64
C ASP A 161 -20.17 11.05 -6.45
N GLY A 162 -20.10 9.80 -5.94
CA GLY A 162 -19.30 9.45 -4.77
C GLY A 162 -19.81 9.99 -3.42
N LEU A 163 -20.93 10.73 -3.42
CA LEU A 163 -21.45 11.38 -2.21
C LEU A 163 -22.21 10.43 -1.27
N ARG A 164 -22.60 9.26 -1.76
CA ARG A 164 -23.34 8.27 -0.98
C ARG A 164 -22.73 6.89 -1.09
N VAL A 165 -22.80 6.14 0.00
CA VAL A 165 -22.47 4.71 0.02
C VAL A 165 -23.61 3.93 0.64
N PHE A 166 -24.04 2.88 -0.04
CA PHE A 166 -25.15 1.99 0.35
C PHE A 166 -24.59 0.66 0.78
N PHE A 167 -25.11 0.12 1.88
CA PHE A 167 -24.72 -1.19 2.38
C PHE A 167 -25.93 -2.13 2.37
N THR A 168 -25.73 -3.33 1.83
CA THR A 168 -26.73 -4.40 1.80
C THR A 168 -26.90 -5.11 3.15
N SER A 169 -25.93 -4.93 4.05
CA SER A 169 -25.89 -5.49 5.39
C SER A 169 -25.39 -4.44 6.38
N PRO A 170 -25.74 -4.52 7.67
CA PRO A 170 -25.22 -3.60 8.66
C PRO A 170 -23.70 -3.61 8.69
N VAL A 171 -23.10 -2.42 8.69
CA VAL A 171 -21.64 -2.27 8.82
C VAL A 171 -21.20 -2.50 10.28
N SER A 172 -19.96 -2.93 10.47
CA SER A 172 -19.41 -3.08 11.82
C SER A 172 -19.40 -1.74 12.58
N ALA A 173 -19.46 -1.79 13.92
CA ALA A 173 -19.40 -0.59 14.75
C ALA A 173 -18.17 0.27 14.45
N ARG A 174 -17.05 -0.35 14.13
CA ARG A 174 -15.78 0.32 13.78
C ARG A 174 -15.88 1.08 12.47
N VAL A 175 -16.50 0.48 11.45
CA VAL A 175 -16.78 1.15 10.17
C VAL A 175 -17.76 2.30 10.37
N ALA A 176 -18.86 2.08 11.08
CA ALA A 176 -19.86 3.11 11.38
C ALA A 176 -19.25 4.32 12.11
N GLU A 177 -18.40 4.07 13.10
CA GLU A 177 -17.67 5.11 13.81
C GLU A 177 -16.74 5.90 12.91
N PHE A 178 -16.00 5.19 12.04
CA PHE A 178 -15.13 5.83 11.05
C PHE A 178 -15.93 6.75 10.12
N LEU A 179 -17.04 6.26 9.56
CA LEU A 179 -17.88 7.05 8.64
C LEU A 179 -18.43 8.31 9.33
N ARG A 180 -18.93 8.20 10.59
CA ARG A 180 -19.40 9.38 11.36
C ARG A 180 -18.28 10.39 11.60
N ARG A 181 -17.11 9.92 12.03
CA ARG A 181 -15.95 10.79 12.30
C ARG A 181 -15.54 11.59 11.08
N HIS A 182 -15.75 11.05 9.89
CA HIS A 182 -15.41 11.69 8.62
C HIS A 182 -16.62 12.33 7.93
N GLY A 183 -17.60 12.81 8.70
CA GLY A 183 -18.69 13.63 8.21
C GLY A 183 -19.85 12.85 7.59
N GLY A 184 -19.82 11.51 7.68
CA GLY A 184 -20.93 10.69 7.19
C GLY A 184 -22.19 10.85 8.03
N ARG A 185 -23.30 11.13 7.38
CA ARG A 185 -24.65 11.15 7.95
C ARG A 185 -25.39 9.88 7.55
N GLN A 186 -25.74 9.09 8.54
CA GLN A 186 -26.45 7.82 8.33
C GLN A 186 -27.94 8.08 8.02
N SER A 187 -28.44 7.42 6.98
CA SER A 187 -29.88 7.39 6.64
C SER A 187 -30.22 5.97 6.20
N ASP A 188 -31.02 5.26 6.99
CA ASP A 188 -31.39 3.85 6.76
C ASP A 188 -30.16 2.96 6.48
N SER A 189 -30.06 2.43 5.26
CA SER A 189 -28.97 1.58 4.80
C SER A 189 -27.85 2.35 4.09
N SER A 190 -27.88 3.69 4.10
CA SER A 190 -26.92 4.53 3.40
C SER A 190 -26.19 5.51 4.31
N TRP A 191 -25.06 6.00 3.83
CA TRP A 191 -24.29 7.09 4.41
C TRP A 191 -24.09 8.17 3.37
N GLN A 192 -24.33 9.41 3.75
CA GLN A 192 -24.20 10.58 2.88
C GLN A 192 -23.08 11.49 3.37
N PHE A 193 -22.32 12.02 2.43
CA PHE A 193 -21.18 12.92 2.65
C PHE A 193 -21.37 14.21 1.85
N ASP A 194 -20.67 15.27 2.27
CA ASP A 194 -20.65 16.55 1.58
C ASP A 194 -19.48 16.66 0.57
N TYR A 195 -18.77 15.57 0.35
CA TYR A 195 -17.63 15.45 -0.58
C TYR A 195 -17.61 14.06 -1.22
N ASP A 196 -16.83 13.90 -2.29
CA ASP A 196 -16.66 12.60 -2.97
C ASP A 196 -15.91 11.61 -2.08
N PHE A 197 -16.68 10.87 -1.27
CA PHE A 197 -16.17 9.82 -0.39
C PHE A 197 -15.68 8.59 -1.17
N GLY A 198 -16.19 8.37 -2.38
CA GLY A 198 -15.70 7.32 -3.28
C GLY A 198 -14.26 7.56 -3.68
N ALA A 199 -13.93 8.78 -4.10
CA ALA A 199 -12.54 9.17 -4.38
C ALA A 199 -11.65 9.09 -3.12
N ALA A 200 -12.17 9.50 -1.96
CA ALA A 200 -11.47 9.39 -0.69
C ALA A 200 -11.15 7.93 -0.32
N LEU A 201 -12.07 6.99 -0.59
CA LEU A 201 -11.81 5.57 -0.39
C LEU A 201 -10.66 5.07 -1.25
N HIS A 202 -10.62 5.42 -2.54
CA HIS A 202 -9.52 5.02 -3.42
C HIS A 202 -8.16 5.55 -2.93
N GLU A 203 -8.14 6.77 -2.42
CA GLU A 203 -6.93 7.32 -1.82
C GLU A 203 -6.52 6.57 -0.54
N MET A 204 -7.48 6.21 0.32
CA MET A 204 -7.23 5.40 1.53
C MET A 204 -6.74 3.98 1.20
N GLU A 205 -7.27 3.35 0.14
CA GLU A 205 -6.82 2.03 -0.33
C GLU A 205 -5.34 2.05 -0.71
N ARG A 206 -4.89 3.15 -1.29
CA ARG A 206 -3.52 3.36 -1.74
C ARG A 206 -2.61 3.83 -0.61
N THR A 207 -2.93 4.96 0.00
CA THR A 207 -2.04 5.63 0.97
C THR A 207 -2.26 5.21 2.42
N GLY A 208 -3.43 4.68 2.76
CA GLY A 208 -3.87 4.43 4.13
C GLY A 208 -4.31 5.69 4.87
N ARG A 209 -4.47 6.83 4.18
CA ARG A 209 -4.80 8.14 4.77
C ARG A 209 -6.08 8.69 4.18
N MET A 210 -6.85 9.40 5.01
CA MET A 210 -7.89 10.29 4.48
C MET A 210 -7.25 11.44 3.72
N PRO A 211 -7.79 11.86 2.57
CA PRO A 211 -7.38 13.09 1.89
C PRO A 211 -7.58 14.32 2.79
N GLU A 212 -6.67 15.27 2.72
CA GLU A 212 -6.75 16.49 3.55
C GLU A 212 -7.99 17.35 3.22
N ALA A 213 -8.43 17.34 1.97
CA ALA A 213 -9.64 18.07 1.53
C ALA A 213 -10.97 17.54 2.12
N ALA A 214 -10.97 16.34 2.70
CA ALA A 214 -12.14 15.73 3.35
C ALA A 214 -12.23 16.09 4.85
N SER A 215 -11.33 16.92 5.37
CA SER A 215 -11.22 17.27 6.80
C SER A 215 -11.73 18.66 7.13
N THR A 216 -12.34 19.39 6.19
CA THR A 216 -13.02 20.66 6.36
C THR A 216 -14.52 20.46 6.38
#